data_cbc0ffe57758bcd645dbba219dc76823
#
_entry.id   cbc0ffe57758bcd645dbba219dc76823
#
_cell.length_a   1.000
_cell.length_b   1.000
_cell.length_c   1.000
_cell.angle_alpha   90.00
_cell.angle_beta   90.00
_cell.angle_gamma   90.00
#
_symmetry.space_group_name_H-M   'P 1'
#
loop_
_entity.id
_entity.type
_entity.pdbx_description
1 polymer ?
#
loop_
_entity_poly.entity_id
_entity_poly.type
_entity_poly.pdbx_seq_one_letter_code
_entity_poly.pdbx_strand_id
1 'polypeptide(L)'
;MRFAIYSRKSVLTGRGESIENQVELCRSYLAAHYPGVRPEEVAVYEDEGFSGKDFQRPQFRRMLEDIRRARPEALVCYRLDRVSRSVGDFADLIRRLEGWGVAFLCIREKFDTSTPMGKAMMYIASVFAQLERETIAQRVRDNMCLLARTGRWLGGTTPTGFRAERTAEVIVDGRARTACRLVPDPAEWGRAAAIFRLFLARQSLSGLSRALAEEGITARTGRPFSLPGLRELLQNPVYCAADGDAWDYFAALGADLCFPRADCDGRRGLLAYQKRDYSGGRAPRNPVDKWIIALGRHPALVSGATWRAVQELLTPDR
;
A
#
# COMPACT_ATOMS: atom_id res chain seq x y z
N MET A 1 -18.14 -31.91 -15.56
CA MET A 1 -17.46 -31.84 -14.24
C MET A 1 -18.52 -31.58 -13.21
N ARG A 2 -18.73 -32.52 -12.28
CA ARG A 2 -19.66 -32.40 -11.15
C ARG A 2 -18.94 -32.03 -9.86
N PHE A 3 -17.69 -32.50 -9.71
CA PHE A 3 -16.79 -32.15 -8.59
C PHE A 3 -15.42 -31.78 -9.10
N ALA A 4 -14.72 -30.90 -8.37
CA ALA A 4 -13.32 -30.57 -8.57
C ALA A 4 -12.53 -30.99 -7.33
N ILE A 5 -11.45 -31.73 -7.48
CA ILE A 5 -10.52 -32.06 -6.38
C ILE A 5 -9.25 -31.26 -6.58
N TYR A 6 -8.77 -30.61 -5.50
CA TYR A 6 -7.50 -29.94 -5.48
C TYR A 6 -6.54 -30.56 -4.47
N SER A 7 -5.33 -30.87 -4.91
CA SER A 7 -4.26 -31.42 -4.09
C SER A 7 -2.96 -30.67 -4.30
N ARG A 8 -2.10 -30.59 -3.27
CA ARG A 8 -0.80 -29.91 -3.34
C ARG A 8 0.25 -30.56 -2.44
N LYS A 9 1.49 -30.64 -2.97
CA LYS A 9 2.66 -31.07 -2.20
C LYS A 9 3.75 -30.00 -2.26
N SER A 10 4.37 -29.70 -1.10
CA SER A 10 5.49 -28.74 -0.99
C SER A 10 6.82 -29.49 -1.08
N VAL A 11 7.79 -28.96 -1.81
CA VAL A 11 9.13 -29.56 -1.96
C VAL A 11 9.89 -29.61 -0.63
N LEU A 12 9.60 -28.71 0.32
CA LEU A 12 10.42 -28.49 1.52
C LEU A 12 10.18 -29.47 2.68
N THR A 13 9.18 -30.34 2.61
CA THR A 13 8.89 -31.30 3.68
C THR A 13 8.72 -32.69 3.08
N GLY A 14 9.76 -33.48 3.08
CA GLY A 14 9.72 -34.91 2.74
C GLY A 14 8.82 -35.74 3.69
N ARG A 15 8.10 -35.09 4.61
CA ARG A 15 7.10 -35.64 5.52
C ARG A 15 5.72 -35.07 5.15
N GLY A 16 4.94 -35.76 4.34
CA GLY A 16 3.57 -35.40 4.00
C GLY A 16 2.91 -36.48 3.16
N GLU A 17 1.58 -36.61 3.27
CA GLU A 17 0.82 -37.52 2.40
C GLU A 17 1.07 -37.19 0.95
N SER A 18 1.24 -38.23 0.12
CA SER A 18 1.43 -38.07 -1.32
C SER A 18 0.20 -37.40 -1.96
N ILE A 19 0.37 -36.80 -3.12
CA ILE A 19 -0.75 -36.20 -3.87
C ILE A 19 -1.79 -37.26 -4.19
N GLU A 20 -1.33 -38.44 -4.63
CA GLU A 20 -2.16 -39.58 -4.98
C GLU A 20 -3.03 -40.01 -3.80
N ASN A 21 -2.46 -40.09 -2.60
CA ASN A 21 -3.20 -40.45 -1.39
C ASN A 21 -4.26 -39.41 -1.01
N GLN A 22 -3.94 -38.12 -1.14
CA GLN A 22 -4.92 -37.05 -0.91
C GLN A 22 -6.09 -37.11 -1.89
N VAL A 23 -5.83 -37.36 -3.17
CA VAL A 23 -6.85 -37.50 -4.22
C VAL A 23 -7.71 -38.74 -3.95
N GLU A 24 -7.10 -39.86 -3.60
CA GLU A 24 -7.83 -41.11 -3.31
C GLU A 24 -8.75 -40.96 -2.10
N LEU A 25 -8.29 -40.30 -1.03
CA LEU A 25 -9.13 -39.98 0.12
C LEU A 25 -10.32 -39.07 -0.26
N CYS A 26 -10.11 -38.10 -1.17
CA CYS A 26 -11.19 -37.26 -1.67
C CYS A 26 -12.18 -38.06 -2.53
N ARG A 27 -11.71 -38.95 -3.38
CA ARG A 27 -12.58 -39.83 -4.18
C ARG A 27 -13.38 -40.80 -3.33
N SER A 28 -12.76 -41.42 -2.33
CA SER A 28 -13.42 -42.32 -1.38
C SER A 28 -14.52 -41.59 -0.60
N TYR A 29 -14.26 -40.36 -0.17
CA TYR A 29 -15.27 -39.52 0.49
C TYR A 29 -16.46 -39.22 -0.45
N LEU A 30 -16.19 -38.83 -1.71
CA LEU A 30 -17.25 -38.55 -2.68
C LEU A 30 -18.08 -39.79 -2.99
N ALA A 31 -17.46 -40.96 -3.13
CA ALA A 31 -18.16 -42.22 -3.36
C ALA A 31 -19.10 -42.61 -2.18
N ALA A 32 -18.67 -42.34 -0.95
CA ALA A 32 -19.43 -42.63 0.23
C ALA A 32 -20.64 -41.68 0.48
N HIS A 33 -20.46 -40.39 0.14
CA HIS A 33 -21.45 -39.35 0.50
C HIS A 33 -22.28 -38.85 -0.70
N TYR A 34 -21.85 -39.12 -1.92
CA TYR A 34 -22.53 -38.72 -3.15
C TYR A 34 -22.72 -39.93 -4.09
N PRO A 35 -23.66 -40.83 -3.78
CA PRO A 35 -23.88 -42.04 -4.58
C PRO A 35 -24.22 -41.69 -6.01
N GLY A 36 -23.63 -42.44 -6.94
CA GLY A 36 -23.83 -42.27 -8.39
C GLY A 36 -22.87 -41.31 -9.07
N VAL A 37 -21.88 -40.77 -8.36
CA VAL A 37 -20.79 -39.97 -8.97
C VAL A 37 -19.85 -40.87 -9.74
N ARG A 38 -19.70 -40.60 -11.04
CA ARG A 38 -18.79 -41.35 -11.90
C ARG A 38 -17.41 -40.72 -11.93
N PRO A 39 -16.32 -41.53 -12.09
CA PRO A 39 -14.95 -41.00 -12.10
C PRO A 39 -14.72 -39.85 -13.11
N GLU A 40 -15.33 -39.90 -14.28
CA GLU A 40 -15.25 -38.91 -15.35
C GLU A 40 -15.94 -37.57 -15.00
N GLU A 41 -16.78 -37.55 -13.98
CA GLU A 41 -17.44 -36.34 -13.48
C GLU A 41 -16.57 -35.56 -12.47
N VAL A 42 -15.45 -36.16 -12.05
CA VAL A 42 -14.53 -35.59 -11.07
C VAL A 42 -13.25 -35.11 -11.74
N ALA A 43 -13.05 -33.79 -11.82
CA ALA A 43 -11.80 -33.22 -12.30
C ALA A 43 -10.77 -33.10 -11.17
N VAL A 44 -9.52 -33.43 -11.44
CA VAL A 44 -8.42 -33.38 -10.46
C VAL A 44 -7.38 -32.36 -10.90
N TYR A 45 -6.94 -31.53 -9.96
CA TYR A 45 -5.94 -30.49 -10.15
C TYR A 45 -4.83 -30.65 -9.10
N GLU A 46 -3.59 -30.75 -9.57
CA GLU A 46 -2.44 -31.10 -8.74
C GLU A 46 -1.30 -30.10 -8.95
N ASP A 47 -0.85 -29.45 -7.87
CA ASP A 47 0.32 -28.61 -7.88
C ASP A 47 1.44 -29.23 -7.02
N GLU A 48 2.54 -29.64 -7.65
CA GLU A 48 3.72 -30.14 -6.97
C GLU A 48 4.83 -29.08 -6.95
N GLY A 49 5.49 -28.90 -5.80
CA GLY A 49 6.60 -27.97 -5.68
C GLY A 49 6.25 -26.53 -5.35
N PHE A 50 4.98 -26.21 -5.18
CA PHE A 50 4.52 -24.85 -4.92
C PHE A 50 4.25 -24.57 -3.43
N SER A 51 4.48 -23.30 -3.01
CA SER A 51 4.14 -22.85 -1.67
C SER A 51 2.63 -22.55 -1.55
N GLY A 52 2.06 -22.77 -0.35
CA GLY A 52 0.69 -22.35 -0.06
C GLY A 52 0.53 -20.86 0.28
N LYS A 53 1.56 -20.03 0.04
CA LYS A 53 1.55 -18.60 0.42
C LYS A 53 0.84 -17.68 -0.57
N ASP A 54 0.69 -18.11 -1.82
CA ASP A 54 0.01 -17.34 -2.85
C ASP A 54 -0.81 -18.24 -3.78
N PHE A 55 -1.67 -17.63 -4.60
CA PHE A 55 -2.48 -18.31 -5.60
C PHE A 55 -1.81 -18.35 -7.00
N GLN A 56 -0.51 -18.06 -7.09
CA GLN A 56 0.26 -18.08 -8.35
C GLN A 56 0.62 -19.51 -8.82
N ARG A 57 -0.25 -20.49 -8.51
CA ARG A 57 -0.09 -21.92 -8.83
C ARG A 57 -0.81 -22.25 -10.13
N PRO A 58 -0.15 -22.86 -11.12
CA PRO A 58 -0.73 -23.06 -12.45
C PRO A 58 -2.03 -23.87 -12.44
N GLN A 59 -2.05 -25.01 -11.76
CA GLN A 59 -3.22 -25.87 -11.72
C GLN A 59 -4.34 -25.27 -10.84
N PHE A 60 -3.99 -24.54 -9.78
CA PHE A 60 -4.97 -23.83 -8.98
C PHE A 60 -5.69 -22.73 -9.78
N ARG A 61 -4.96 -21.97 -10.60
CA ARG A 61 -5.57 -20.98 -11.49
C ARG A 61 -6.47 -21.61 -12.53
N ARG A 62 -5.98 -22.67 -13.19
CA ARG A 62 -6.77 -23.44 -14.16
C ARG A 62 -8.05 -23.98 -13.52
N MET A 63 -7.94 -24.56 -12.33
CA MET A 63 -9.09 -25.04 -11.56
C MET A 63 -10.13 -23.92 -11.33
N LEU A 64 -9.72 -22.72 -10.91
CA LEU A 64 -10.67 -21.62 -10.68
C LEU A 64 -11.36 -21.16 -11.97
N GLU A 65 -10.65 -21.16 -13.12
CA GLU A 65 -11.25 -20.86 -14.42
C GLU A 65 -12.26 -21.90 -14.84
N ASP A 66 -11.93 -23.19 -14.67
CA ASP A 66 -12.80 -24.31 -15.01
C ASP A 66 -14.02 -24.35 -14.09
N ILE A 67 -13.86 -24.12 -12.77
CA ILE A 67 -14.96 -24.02 -11.81
C ILE A 67 -15.91 -22.87 -12.18
N ARG A 68 -15.36 -21.71 -12.53
CA ARG A 68 -16.17 -20.55 -12.96
C ARG A 68 -17.04 -20.85 -14.16
N ARG A 69 -16.53 -21.66 -15.12
CA ARG A 69 -17.23 -22.04 -16.36
C ARG A 69 -18.23 -23.15 -16.12
N ALA A 70 -17.81 -24.21 -15.45
CA ALA A 70 -18.57 -25.45 -15.31
C ALA A 70 -19.51 -25.46 -14.08
N ARG A 71 -19.25 -24.62 -13.09
CA ARG A 71 -20.02 -24.51 -11.82
C ARG A 71 -20.33 -25.87 -11.21
N PRO A 72 -19.32 -26.64 -10.79
CA PRO A 72 -19.51 -27.93 -10.16
C PRO A 72 -20.29 -27.78 -8.84
N GLU A 73 -20.82 -28.90 -8.31
CA GLU A 73 -21.48 -28.91 -7.00
C GLU A 73 -20.54 -28.48 -5.88
N ALA A 74 -19.27 -28.97 -5.92
CA ALA A 74 -18.29 -28.61 -4.92
C ALA A 74 -16.84 -28.67 -5.42
N LEU A 75 -16.00 -27.83 -4.78
CA LEU A 75 -14.54 -27.99 -4.72
C LEU A 75 -14.19 -28.79 -3.46
N VAL A 76 -13.44 -29.86 -3.62
CA VAL A 76 -13.05 -30.81 -2.58
C VAL A 76 -11.56 -30.75 -2.32
N CYS A 77 -11.13 -30.70 -1.09
CA CYS A 77 -9.74 -30.88 -0.71
C CYS A 77 -9.63 -31.77 0.53
N TYR A 78 -8.47 -32.42 0.69
CA TYR A 78 -8.22 -33.24 1.86
C TYR A 78 -7.98 -32.40 3.13
N ARG A 79 -7.18 -31.31 3.02
CA ARG A 79 -6.83 -30.40 4.13
C ARG A 79 -6.86 -28.94 3.69
N LEU A 80 -7.27 -28.05 4.60
CA LEU A 80 -7.31 -26.61 4.33
C LEU A 80 -5.95 -26.01 3.96
N ASP A 81 -4.86 -26.49 4.59
CA ASP A 81 -3.50 -25.99 4.31
C ASP A 81 -2.99 -26.33 2.89
N ARG A 82 -3.66 -27.23 2.17
CA ARG A 82 -3.41 -27.51 0.74
C ARG A 82 -3.89 -26.37 -0.13
N VAL A 83 -5.00 -25.78 0.23
CA VAL A 83 -5.63 -24.69 -0.52
C VAL A 83 -5.00 -23.35 -0.17
N SER A 84 -4.97 -22.98 1.09
CA SER A 84 -4.35 -21.74 1.57
C SER A 84 -3.75 -21.90 2.96
N ARG A 85 -2.70 -21.11 3.26
CA ARG A 85 -2.14 -20.93 4.60
C ARG A 85 -2.54 -19.62 5.23
N SER A 86 -3.14 -18.72 4.48
CA SER A 86 -3.66 -17.43 4.93
C SER A 86 -5.16 -17.53 5.12
N VAL A 87 -5.66 -17.11 6.27
CA VAL A 87 -7.11 -17.03 6.54
C VAL A 87 -7.76 -16.06 5.57
N GLY A 88 -7.07 -14.97 5.22
CA GLY A 88 -7.55 -13.98 4.26
C GLY A 88 -7.76 -14.54 2.86
N ASP A 89 -6.74 -15.24 2.33
CA ASP A 89 -6.80 -15.85 1.01
C ASP A 89 -7.86 -16.95 0.95
N PHE A 90 -8.01 -17.72 2.02
CA PHE A 90 -9.05 -18.72 2.13
C PHE A 90 -10.45 -18.09 2.10
N ALA A 91 -10.69 -17.03 2.88
CA ALA A 91 -11.96 -16.33 2.87
C ALA A 91 -12.30 -15.72 1.50
N ASP A 92 -11.30 -15.21 0.76
CA ASP A 92 -11.47 -14.70 -0.59
C ASP A 92 -11.84 -15.81 -1.59
N LEU A 93 -11.22 -16.99 -1.47
CA LEU A 93 -11.58 -18.17 -2.27
C LEU A 93 -13.04 -18.58 -2.03
N ILE A 94 -13.42 -18.72 -0.76
CA ILE A 94 -14.78 -19.17 -0.42
C ILE A 94 -15.82 -18.16 -0.93
N ARG A 95 -15.60 -16.85 -0.79
CA ARG A 95 -16.50 -15.84 -1.35
C ARG A 95 -16.65 -15.95 -2.87
N ARG A 96 -15.58 -16.27 -3.61
CA ARG A 96 -15.64 -16.52 -5.06
C ARG A 96 -16.47 -17.76 -5.38
N LEU A 97 -16.24 -18.87 -4.65
CA LEU A 97 -16.98 -20.11 -4.84
C LEU A 97 -18.47 -19.91 -4.55
N GLU A 98 -18.81 -19.20 -3.45
CA GLU A 98 -20.19 -18.86 -3.11
C GLU A 98 -20.85 -18.00 -4.20
N GLY A 99 -20.15 -17.00 -4.74
CA GLY A 99 -20.63 -16.18 -5.86
C GLY A 99 -20.87 -16.97 -7.15
N TRP A 100 -20.24 -18.14 -7.29
CA TRP A 100 -20.47 -19.08 -8.41
C TRP A 100 -21.47 -20.19 -8.08
N GLY A 101 -21.97 -20.25 -6.85
CA GLY A 101 -22.89 -21.30 -6.37
C GLY A 101 -22.20 -22.64 -6.13
N VAL A 102 -20.89 -22.66 -5.86
CA VAL A 102 -20.08 -23.86 -5.67
C VAL A 102 -19.75 -24.04 -4.20
N ALA A 103 -20.05 -25.20 -3.63
CA ALA A 103 -19.70 -25.54 -2.24
C ALA A 103 -18.19 -25.83 -2.11
N PHE A 104 -17.67 -25.69 -0.89
CA PHE A 104 -16.31 -26.09 -0.56
C PHE A 104 -16.35 -27.18 0.53
N LEU A 105 -15.68 -28.28 0.26
CA LEU A 105 -15.59 -29.43 1.15
C LEU A 105 -14.14 -29.69 1.56
N CYS A 106 -13.90 -29.75 2.85
CA CYS A 106 -12.61 -30.17 3.40
C CYS A 106 -12.79 -31.39 4.29
N ILE A 107 -12.16 -32.50 3.91
CA ILE A 107 -12.46 -33.80 4.50
C ILE A 107 -11.92 -33.91 5.91
N ARG A 108 -10.64 -33.59 6.12
CA ARG A 108 -9.96 -33.76 7.40
C ARG A 108 -10.53 -32.85 8.48
N GLU A 109 -10.72 -31.60 8.18
CA GLU A 109 -11.26 -30.59 9.11
C GLU A 109 -12.79 -30.64 9.19
N LYS A 110 -13.46 -31.54 8.42
CA LYS A 110 -14.92 -31.70 8.34
C LYS A 110 -15.64 -30.37 8.08
N PHE A 111 -15.08 -29.58 7.17
CA PHE A 111 -15.59 -28.27 6.81
C PHE A 111 -16.39 -28.36 5.50
N ASP A 112 -17.66 -27.99 5.55
CA ASP A 112 -18.60 -28.09 4.43
C ASP A 112 -19.45 -26.82 4.35
N THR A 113 -19.22 -25.99 3.34
CA THR A 113 -19.96 -24.73 3.14
C THR A 113 -21.38 -24.95 2.57
N SER A 114 -21.77 -26.16 2.21
CA SER A 114 -23.16 -26.47 1.87
C SER A 114 -24.07 -26.47 3.08
N THR A 115 -23.50 -26.66 4.29
CA THR A 115 -24.25 -26.70 5.56
C THR A 115 -24.36 -25.32 6.20
N PRO A 116 -25.44 -25.03 6.98
CA PRO A 116 -25.56 -23.77 7.72
C PRO A 116 -24.40 -23.52 8.69
N MET A 117 -23.92 -24.56 9.37
CA MET A 117 -22.78 -24.48 10.29
C MET A 117 -21.48 -24.13 9.55
N GLY A 118 -21.20 -24.78 8.41
CA GLY A 118 -20.04 -24.47 7.60
C GLY A 118 -20.07 -23.03 7.03
N LYS A 119 -21.24 -22.54 6.63
CA LYS A 119 -21.41 -21.12 6.25
C LYS A 119 -21.13 -20.18 7.41
N ALA A 120 -21.65 -20.46 8.61
CA ALA A 120 -21.38 -19.65 9.79
C ALA A 120 -19.88 -19.59 10.11
N MET A 121 -19.18 -20.72 10.07
CA MET A 121 -17.73 -20.79 10.27
C MET A 121 -16.96 -19.99 9.20
N MET A 122 -17.42 -20.02 7.95
CA MET A 122 -16.85 -19.20 6.87
C MET A 122 -16.97 -17.70 7.18
N TYR A 123 -18.14 -17.22 7.63
CA TYR A 123 -18.32 -15.81 7.96
C TYR A 123 -17.40 -15.40 9.14
N ILE A 124 -17.28 -16.24 10.15
CA ILE A 124 -16.36 -16.02 11.27
C ILE A 124 -14.91 -15.91 10.76
N ALA A 125 -14.46 -16.84 9.93
CA ALA A 125 -13.12 -16.80 9.35
C ALA A 125 -12.90 -15.53 8.49
N SER A 126 -13.91 -15.10 7.75
CA SER A 126 -13.85 -13.86 6.94
C SER A 126 -13.70 -12.60 7.80
N VAL A 127 -14.40 -12.52 8.93
CA VAL A 127 -14.30 -11.42 9.91
C VAL A 127 -12.89 -11.38 10.53
N PHE A 128 -12.34 -12.52 10.95
CA PHE A 128 -10.97 -12.59 11.47
C PHE A 128 -9.93 -12.18 10.44
N ALA A 129 -10.09 -12.60 9.18
CA ALA A 129 -9.20 -12.20 8.08
C ALA A 129 -9.25 -10.69 7.82
N GLN A 130 -10.41 -10.08 7.92
CA GLN A 130 -10.56 -8.63 7.79
C GLN A 130 -9.89 -7.90 8.96
N LEU A 131 -10.13 -8.35 10.19
CA LEU A 131 -9.52 -7.79 11.40
C LEU A 131 -7.99 -7.85 11.34
N GLU A 132 -7.42 -8.97 10.88
CA GLU A 132 -5.97 -9.11 10.70
C GLU A 132 -5.43 -8.08 9.70
N ARG A 133 -6.08 -7.92 8.53
CA ARG A 133 -5.68 -6.91 7.53
C ARG A 133 -5.74 -5.49 8.09
N GLU A 134 -6.81 -5.15 8.79
CA GLU A 134 -6.98 -3.83 9.41
C GLU A 134 -5.92 -3.58 10.49
N THR A 135 -5.64 -4.58 11.32
CA THR A 135 -4.60 -4.51 12.37
C THR A 135 -3.20 -4.30 11.76
N ILE A 136 -2.87 -5.03 10.70
CA ILE A 136 -1.59 -4.85 9.98
C ILE A 136 -1.52 -3.45 9.37
N ALA A 137 -2.58 -2.99 8.69
CA ALA A 137 -2.63 -1.66 8.11
C ALA A 137 -2.49 -0.56 9.16
N GLN A 138 -3.10 -0.73 10.34
CA GLN A 138 -2.95 0.20 11.46
C GLN A 138 -1.51 0.23 11.98
N ARG A 139 -0.90 -0.92 12.24
CA ARG A 139 0.50 -1.00 12.69
C ARG A 139 1.46 -0.36 11.69
N VAL A 140 1.23 -0.54 10.39
CA VAL A 140 2.04 0.11 9.34
C VAL A 140 1.88 1.63 9.40
N ARG A 141 0.65 2.14 9.54
CA ARG A 141 0.39 3.59 9.70
C ARG A 141 1.09 4.16 10.93
N ASP A 142 0.93 3.51 12.08
CA ASP A 142 1.53 3.96 13.34
C ASP A 142 3.05 3.99 13.26
N ASN A 143 3.66 2.94 12.69
CA ASN A 143 5.11 2.90 12.47
C ASN A 143 5.58 3.98 11.49
N MET A 144 4.83 4.26 10.42
CA MET A 144 5.13 5.35 9.48
C MET A 144 5.06 6.71 10.18
N CYS A 145 4.08 6.94 11.07
CA CYS A 145 3.99 8.17 11.85
C CYS A 145 5.18 8.32 12.81
N LEU A 146 5.59 7.25 13.49
CA LEU A 146 6.77 7.27 14.36
C LEU A 146 8.05 7.59 13.57
N LEU A 147 8.24 6.97 12.42
CA LEU A 147 9.37 7.26 11.55
C LEU A 147 9.34 8.69 11.00
N ALA A 148 8.15 9.21 10.66
CA ALA A 148 7.96 10.59 10.21
C ALA A 148 8.48 11.60 11.23
N ARG A 149 8.23 11.38 12.53
CA ARG A 149 8.69 12.22 13.64
C ARG A 149 10.22 12.33 13.74
N THR A 150 10.95 11.35 13.19
CA THR A 150 12.42 11.35 13.19
C THR A 150 13.06 12.23 12.10
N GLY A 151 12.25 12.91 11.28
CA GLY A 151 12.73 13.72 10.16
C GLY A 151 13.40 12.94 9.04
N ARG A 152 13.09 11.63 8.90
CA ARG A 152 13.59 10.78 7.82
C ARG A 152 12.69 10.91 6.60
N TRP A 153 13.28 10.90 5.41
CA TRP A 153 12.53 10.73 4.18
C TRP A 153 12.03 9.29 4.06
N LEU A 154 10.72 9.10 4.06
CA LEU A 154 10.08 7.77 4.05
C LEU A 154 9.85 7.21 2.64
N GLY A 155 10.38 7.87 1.61
CA GLY A 155 10.24 7.44 0.22
C GLY A 155 9.10 8.15 -0.52
N GLY A 156 8.78 7.64 -1.69
CA GLY A 156 7.81 8.23 -2.62
C GLY A 156 8.51 9.07 -3.71
N THR A 157 7.71 9.81 -4.47
CA THR A 157 8.22 10.72 -5.51
C THR A 157 8.99 11.85 -4.87
N THR A 158 10.26 12.04 -5.27
CA THR A 158 11.09 13.12 -4.74
C THR A 158 10.55 14.49 -5.19
N PRO A 159 10.50 15.49 -4.29
CA PRO A 159 10.11 16.85 -4.66
C PRO A 159 11.03 17.42 -5.75
N THR A 160 10.51 18.30 -6.60
CA THR A 160 11.32 19.02 -7.61
C THR A 160 12.48 19.74 -6.93
N GLY A 161 13.68 19.65 -7.47
CA GLY A 161 14.89 20.20 -6.86
C GLY A 161 15.63 19.22 -5.94
N PHE A 162 15.03 18.04 -5.64
CA PHE A 162 15.66 17.04 -4.80
C PHE A 162 15.75 15.68 -5.50
N ARG A 163 16.78 14.92 -5.15
CA ARG A 163 16.93 13.50 -5.45
C ARG A 163 17.06 12.71 -4.16
N ALA A 164 16.68 11.42 -4.21
CA ALA A 164 16.88 10.51 -3.08
C ALA A 164 18.28 9.88 -3.16
N GLU A 165 19.03 9.98 -2.09
CA GLU A 165 20.34 9.36 -1.93
C GLU A 165 20.26 8.25 -0.88
N ARG A 166 20.81 7.08 -1.19
CA ARG A 166 20.89 5.95 -0.25
C ARG A 166 21.91 6.27 0.83
N THR A 167 21.54 6.13 2.11
CA THR A 167 22.40 6.50 3.23
C THR A 167 22.91 5.30 4.05
N ALA A 168 22.12 4.26 4.20
CA ALA A 168 22.49 3.06 4.93
C ALA A 168 21.51 1.92 4.64
N GLU A 169 21.96 0.68 4.83
CA GLU A 169 21.06 -0.45 4.99
C GLU A 169 20.62 -0.53 6.46
N VAL A 170 19.30 -0.56 6.68
CA VAL A 170 18.71 -0.73 8.00
C VAL A 170 18.00 -2.07 8.02
N ILE A 171 18.31 -2.92 8.97
CA ILE A 171 17.59 -4.18 9.17
C ILE A 171 16.28 -3.87 9.90
N VAL A 172 15.13 -4.09 9.21
CA VAL A 172 13.80 -3.97 9.79
C VAL A 172 13.12 -5.33 9.63
N ASP A 173 12.69 -5.93 10.74
CA ASP A 173 12.07 -7.26 10.77
C ASP A 173 12.91 -8.34 10.05
N GLY A 174 14.23 -8.34 10.27
CA GLY A 174 15.17 -9.29 9.67
C GLY A 174 15.40 -9.11 8.16
N ARG A 175 14.93 -8.00 7.56
CA ARG A 175 15.13 -7.67 6.14
C ARG A 175 15.95 -6.40 6.01
N ALA A 176 16.96 -6.43 5.15
CA ALA A 176 17.70 -5.24 4.78
C ALA A 176 16.78 -4.26 4.02
N ARG A 177 16.62 -3.06 4.54
CA ARG A 177 15.93 -1.95 3.87
C ARG A 177 16.89 -0.80 3.71
N THR A 178 16.85 -0.15 2.55
CA THR A 178 17.67 1.01 2.29
C THR A 178 17.01 2.27 2.84
N ALA A 179 17.68 2.95 3.76
CA ALA A 179 17.28 4.28 4.19
C ALA A 179 17.76 5.29 3.12
N CYS A 180 16.89 6.26 2.80
CA CYS A 180 17.21 7.33 1.87
C CYS A 180 17.11 8.69 2.57
N ARG A 181 17.89 9.67 2.09
CA ARG A 181 17.75 11.08 2.42
C ARG A 181 17.51 11.89 1.16
N LEU A 182 16.87 13.05 1.31
CA LEU A 182 16.79 14.03 0.23
C LEU A 182 18.09 14.82 0.17
N VAL A 183 18.62 14.97 -1.04
CA VAL A 183 19.74 15.86 -1.32
C VAL A 183 19.38 16.74 -2.50
N PRO A 184 19.92 17.97 -2.61
CA PRO A 184 19.71 18.80 -3.77
C PRO A 184 20.12 18.08 -5.07
N ASP A 185 19.27 18.21 -6.08
CA ASP A 185 19.59 17.77 -7.43
C ASP A 185 20.18 18.97 -8.19
N PRO A 186 21.47 18.95 -8.59
CA PRO A 186 22.09 20.09 -9.27
C PRO A 186 21.35 20.54 -10.53
N ALA A 187 20.71 19.61 -11.25
CA ALA A 187 19.96 19.89 -12.46
C ALA A 187 18.60 20.57 -12.20
N GLU A 188 18.05 20.41 -11.01
CA GLU A 188 16.68 20.86 -10.69
C GLU A 188 16.62 21.92 -9.57
N TRP A 189 17.66 22.03 -8.75
CA TRP A 189 17.68 22.96 -7.61
C TRP A 189 17.40 24.40 -8.03
N GLY A 190 18.07 24.86 -9.10
CA GLY A 190 17.84 26.20 -9.67
C GLY A 190 16.41 26.40 -10.17
N ARG A 191 15.78 25.37 -10.73
CA ARG A 191 14.37 25.43 -11.18
C ARG A 191 13.43 25.62 -9.99
N ALA A 192 13.62 24.86 -8.90
CA ALA A 192 12.81 25.00 -7.70
C ALA A 192 12.95 26.43 -7.10
N ALA A 193 14.16 26.95 -7.03
CA ALA A 193 14.41 28.34 -6.57
C ALA A 193 13.74 29.39 -7.47
N ALA A 194 13.80 29.21 -8.80
CA ALA A 194 13.14 30.08 -9.75
C ALA A 194 11.62 30.12 -9.58
N ILE A 195 10.98 28.98 -9.29
CA ILE A 195 9.53 28.90 -9.05
C ILE A 195 9.12 29.79 -7.87
N PHE A 196 9.84 29.76 -6.74
CA PHE A 196 9.55 30.62 -5.58
C PHE A 196 9.79 32.09 -5.91
N ARG A 197 10.92 32.43 -6.53
CA ARG A 197 11.26 33.79 -6.94
C ARG A 197 10.22 34.40 -7.87
N LEU A 198 9.84 33.66 -8.92
CA LEU A 198 8.87 34.12 -9.92
C LEU A 198 7.46 34.22 -9.35
N PHE A 199 7.08 33.32 -8.42
CA PHE A 199 5.78 33.40 -7.77
C PHE A 199 5.63 34.65 -6.94
N LEU A 200 6.64 35.00 -6.14
CA LEU A 200 6.64 36.25 -5.35
C LEU A 200 6.59 37.50 -6.24
N ALA A 201 7.25 37.46 -7.39
CA ALA A 201 7.20 38.56 -8.34
C ALA A 201 5.85 38.71 -9.07
N ARG A 202 5.19 37.58 -9.39
CA ARG A 202 3.92 37.56 -10.17
C ARG A 202 2.67 37.47 -9.32
N GLN A 203 2.78 37.06 -8.07
CA GLN A 203 1.71 36.95 -7.05
C GLN A 203 0.46 36.16 -7.50
N SER A 204 0.58 35.38 -8.57
CA SER A 204 -0.50 34.55 -9.09
C SER A 204 0.04 33.29 -9.76
N LEU A 205 -0.69 32.16 -9.65
CA LEU A 205 -0.31 30.89 -10.28
C LEU A 205 -0.31 30.98 -11.81
N SER A 206 -1.24 31.71 -12.39
CA SER A 206 -1.30 31.92 -13.85
C SER A 206 -0.14 32.78 -14.34
N GLY A 207 0.22 33.84 -13.59
CA GLY A 207 1.38 34.65 -13.85
C GLY A 207 2.69 33.87 -13.72
N LEU A 208 2.81 33.03 -12.69
CA LEU A 208 3.93 32.10 -12.52
C LEU A 208 4.05 31.14 -13.70
N SER A 209 2.94 30.49 -14.10
CA SER A 209 2.95 29.54 -15.23
C SER A 209 3.44 30.19 -16.54
N ARG A 210 3.03 31.44 -16.82
CA ARG A 210 3.48 32.20 -17.97
C ARG A 210 4.96 32.53 -17.86
N ALA A 211 5.42 33.03 -16.72
CA ALA A 211 6.82 33.38 -16.50
C ALA A 211 7.77 32.16 -16.64
N LEU A 212 7.32 30.98 -16.14
CA LEU A 212 8.07 29.73 -16.29
C LEU A 212 8.19 29.32 -17.78
N ALA A 213 7.15 29.54 -18.58
CA ALA A 213 7.17 29.27 -20.01
C ALA A 213 8.11 30.24 -20.74
N GLU A 214 8.10 31.53 -20.38
CA GLU A 214 9.02 32.57 -20.91
C GLU A 214 10.50 32.23 -20.61
N GLU A 215 10.79 31.72 -19.39
CA GLU A 215 12.16 31.29 -19.02
C GLU A 215 12.49 29.85 -19.48
N GLY A 216 11.59 29.15 -20.19
CA GLY A 216 11.82 27.80 -20.70
C GLY A 216 11.90 26.74 -19.58
N ILE A 217 11.36 27.02 -18.37
CA ILE A 217 11.41 26.14 -17.20
C ILE A 217 10.26 25.15 -17.26
N THR A 218 10.58 23.85 -17.38
CA THR A 218 9.62 22.75 -17.49
C THR A 218 9.74 21.78 -16.31
N ALA A 219 8.71 20.96 -16.13
CA ALA A 219 8.74 19.83 -15.20
C ALA A 219 9.73 18.74 -15.66
N ARG A 220 10.03 17.75 -14.81
CA ARG A 220 10.90 16.59 -15.13
C ARG A 220 10.49 15.85 -16.40
N THR A 221 9.21 15.90 -16.74
CA THR A 221 8.67 15.26 -17.95
C THR A 221 8.89 16.06 -19.23
N GLY A 222 9.56 17.22 -19.16
CA GLY A 222 9.71 18.16 -20.27
C GLY A 222 8.43 18.94 -20.61
N ARG A 223 7.32 18.73 -19.89
CA ARG A 223 6.05 19.43 -20.09
C ARG A 223 5.95 20.67 -19.16
N PRO A 224 5.12 21.66 -19.52
CA PRO A 224 4.81 22.76 -18.61
C PRO A 224 4.25 22.24 -17.29
N PHE A 225 4.50 22.98 -16.20
CA PHE A 225 3.88 22.68 -14.91
C PHE A 225 2.37 22.95 -14.95
N SER A 226 1.57 22.05 -14.39
CA SER A 226 0.15 22.33 -14.18
C SER A 226 -0.07 23.27 -13.00
N LEU A 227 -1.13 24.10 -13.03
CA LEU A 227 -1.45 25.01 -11.92
C LEU A 227 -1.65 24.27 -10.58
N PRO A 228 -2.36 23.12 -10.51
CA PRO A 228 -2.42 22.34 -9.28
C PRO A 228 -1.05 21.84 -8.83
N GLY A 229 -0.18 21.42 -9.75
CA GLY A 229 1.18 20.99 -9.42
C GLY A 229 2.06 22.10 -8.86
N LEU A 230 1.97 23.32 -9.44
CA LEU A 230 2.65 24.52 -8.91
C LEU A 230 2.14 24.87 -7.50
N ARG A 231 0.83 24.84 -7.28
CA ARG A 231 0.23 25.06 -5.95
C ARG A 231 0.75 24.04 -4.94
N GLU A 232 0.76 22.76 -5.29
CA GLU A 232 1.24 21.70 -4.42
C GLU A 232 2.74 21.83 -4.10
N LEU A 233 3.55 22.22 -5.08
CA LEU A 233 4.98 22.49 -4.90
C LEU A 233 5.17 23.66 -3.91
N LEU A 234 4.57 24.80 -4.18
CA LEU A 234 4.70 26.01 -3.34
C LEU A 234 4.20 25.81 -1.92
N GLN A 235 3.23 24.92 -1.73
CA GLN A 235 2.67 24.58 -0.40
C GLN A 235 3.42 23.45 0.31
N ASN A 236 4.50 22.91 -0.28
CA ASN A 236 5.22 21.81 0.34
C ASN A 236 6.28 22.33 1.33
N PRO A 237 6.19 22.00 2.64
CA PRO A 237 7.15 22.43 3.65
C PRO A 237 8.59 21.97 3.42
N VAL A 238 8.81 21.00 2.53
CA VAL A 238 10.16 20.50 2.20
C VAL A 238 11.12 21.60 1.74
N TYR A 239 10.60 22.68 1.18
CA TYR A 239 11.39 23.83 0.72
C TYR A 239 11.65 24.87 1.80
N CYS A 240 10.86 24.83 2.89
CA CYS A 240 10.88 25.82 3.97
C CYS A 240 12.02 25.54 4.95
N ALA A 241 12.78 26.55 5.28
CA ALA A 241 13.77 26.46 6.35
C ALA A 241 13.11 26.22 7.72
N ALA A 242 13.71 25.38 8.51
CA ALA A 242 13.38 25.25 9.93
C ALA A 242 13.99 26.44 10.69
N ASP A 243 13.33 27.57 10.63
CA ASP A 243 13.65 28.80 11.38
C ASP A 243 12.50 29.18 12.32
N GLY A 244 12.67 30.28 13.06
CA GLY A 244 11.66 30.75 14.03
C GLY A 244 10.33 31.08 13.36
N ASP A 245 10.34 31.71 12.17
CA ASP A 245 9.13 32.11 11.45
C ASP A 245 8.32 30.90 11.01
N ALA A 246 9.00 29.87 10.49
CA ALA A 246 8.35 28.61 10.10
C ALA A 246 7.78 27.86 11.30
N TRP A 247 8.54 27.81 12.40
CA TRP A 247 8.09 27.15 13.63
C TRP A 247 6.83 27.82 14.18
N ASP A 248 6.85 29.16 14.32
CA ASP A 248 5.74 29.96 14.84
C ASP A 248 4.50 29.84 13.92
N TYR A 249 4.69 29.79 12.58
CA TYR A 249 3.61 29.60 11.62
C TYR A 249 2.91 28.25 11.81
N PHE A 250 3.66 27.14 11.87
CA PHE A 250 3.05 25.80 12.03
C PHE A 250 2.47 25.59 13.43
N ALA A 251 3.08 26.18 14.47
CA ALA A 251 2.54 26.17 15.83
C ALA A 251 1.19 26.89 15.92
N ALA A 252 1.07 28.07 15.29
CA ALA A 252 -0.19 28.82 15.24
C ALA A 252 -1.32 28.07 14.50
N LEU A 253 -0.98 27.21 13.55
CA LEU A 253 -1.93 26.35 12.83
C LEU A 253 -2.22 25.02 13.54
N GLY A 254 -1.63 24.78 14.72
CA GLY A 254 -1.86 23.57 15.52
C GLY A 254 -1.19 22.31 14.99
N ALA A 255 -0.19 22.42 14.10
CA ALA A 255 0.55 21.28 13.60
C ALA A 255 1.31 20.53 14.69
N ASP A 256 1.48 19.23 14.53
CA ASP A 256 2.29 18.40 15.44
C ASP A 256 3.78 18.60 15.13
N LEU A 257 4.41 19.54 15.83
CA LEU A 257 5.83 19.88 15.70
C LEU A 257 6.70 18.89 16.50
N CYS A 258 7.51 18.10 15.81
CA CYS A 258 8.34 17.04 16.39
C CYS A 258 9.73 17.52 16.84
N PHE A 259 9.94 18.81 16.98
CA PHE A 259 11.19 19.42 17.44
C PHE A 259 10.91 20.74 18.16
N PRO A 260 11.73 21.10 19.15
CA PRO A 260 11.57 22.36 19.86
C PRO A 260 12.03 23.54 18.99
N ARG A 261 11.52 24.75 19.30
CA ARG A 261 11.90 25.99 18.60
C ARG A 261 13.40 26.29 18.67
N ALA A 262 14.07 25.84 19.73
CA ALA A 262 15.52 26.01 19.90
C ALA A 262 16.36 25.22 18.87
N ASP A 263 15.82 24.17 18.26
CA ASP A 263 16.53 23.38 17.24
C ASP A 263 16.42 23.97 15.83
N CYS A 264 15.72 25.10 15.69
CA CYS A 264 15.60 25.84 14.44
C CYS A 264 16.94 26.51 14.09
N ASP A 265 17.62 25.99 13.08
CA ASP A 265 18.92 26.48 12.61
C ASP A 265 18.87 27.33 11.33
N GLY A 266 17.69 27.42 10.70
CA GLY A 266 17.46 28.11 9.43
C GLY A 266 18.18 27.49 8.22
N ARG A 267 18.80 26.32 8.39
CA ARG A 267 19.59 25.65 7.33
C ARG A 267 18.91 24.39 6.82
N ARG A 268 18.33 23.60 7.73
CA ARG A 268 17.62 22.37 7.40
C ARG A 268 16.21 22.68 6.95
N GLY A 269 15.72 21.90 5.99
CA GLY A 269 14.33 21.95 5.54
C GLY A 269 13.40 21.17 6.45
N LEU A 270 12.10 21.39 6.31
CA LEU A 270 11.05 20.70 7.05
C LEU A 270 10.52 19.50 6.25
N LEU A 271 10.10 18.46 6.93
CA LEU A 271 9.34 17.34 6.35
C LEU A 271 7.93 17.32 6.95
N ALA A 272 6.92 17.26 6.09
CA ALA A 272 5.53 17.19 6.49
C ALA A 272 4.92 15.86 6.07
N TYR A 273 4.28 15.17 7.02
CA TYR A 273 3.57 13.92 6.82
C TYR A 273 2.10 14.08 7.18
N GLN A 274 1.27 13.09 6.84
CA GLN A 274 -0.19 13.16 7.00
C GLN A 274 -0.84 14.36 6.29
N LYS A 275 -0.23 14.86 5.21
CA LYS A 275 -0.81 15.94 4.41
C LYS A 275 -2.09 15.55 3.67
N ARG A 276 -2.32 14.26 3.48
CA ARG A 276 -3.48 13.69 2.78
C ARG A 276 -4.04 12.50 3.55
N ASP A 277 -5.35 12.34 3.48
CA ASP A 277 -6.05 11.16 4.01
C ASP A 277 -6.20 10.12 2.90
N TYR A 278 -5.55 8.97 3.08
CA TYR A 278 -5.59 7.83 2.16
C TYR A 278 -6.57 6.73 2.61
N SER A 279 -7.43 7.00 3.59
CA SER A 279 -8.40 6.01 4.09
C SER A 279 -9.55 5.72 3.12
N GLY A 280 -9.81 6.63 2.17
CA GLY A 280 -10.84 6.51 1.14
C GLY A 280 -10.29 6.49 -0.28
N GLY A 281 -11.12 6.24 -1.28
CA GLY A 281 -10.71 6.20 -2.69
C GLY A 281 -10.22 7.53 -3.27
N ARG A 282 -10.56 8.66 -2.65
CA ARG A 282 -9.99 9.99 -2.91
C ARG A 282 -9.04 10.31 -1.76
N ALA A 283 -7.91 10.96 -2.05
CA ALA A 283 -6.94 11.37 -1.04
C ALA A 283 -7.06 12.89 -0.75
N PRO A 284 -8.10 13.35 -0.03
CA PRO A 284 -8.27 14.76 0.29
C PRO A 284 -7.10 15.26 1.12
N ARG A 285 -6.82 16.57 1.00
CA ARG A 285 -5.79 17.21 1.82
C ARG A 285 -6.31 17.36 3.25
N ASN A 286 -5.51 16.91 4.21
CA ASN A 286 -5.76 17.15 5.62
C ASN A 286 -5.52 18.62 5.98
N PRO A 287 -6.28 19.17 6.92
CA PRO A 287 -5.96 20.45 7.53
C PRO A 287 -4.61 20.35 8.27
N VAL A 288 -3.96 21.51 8.47
CA VAL A 288 -2.57 21.57 8.94
C VAL A 288 -2.42 21.07 10.39
N ASP A 289 -3.45 21.16 11.21
CA ASP A 289 -3.50 20.62 12.57
C ASP A 289 -3.30 19.10 12.67
N LYS A 290 -3.51 18.38 11.55
CA LYS A 290 -3.24 16.94 11.44
C LYS A 290 -1.85 16.62 10.89
N TRP A 291 -1.07 17.63 10.50
CA TRP A 291 0.23 17.39 9.92
C TRP A 291 1.28 17.13 10.98
N ILE A 292 2.14 16.14 10.73
CA ILE A 292 3.36 15.90 11.49
C ILE A 292 4.47 16.66 10.80
N ILE A 293 5.03 17.67 11.47
CA ILE A 293 6.14 18.49 10.96
C ILE A 293 7.41 18.10 11.70
N ALA A 294 8.37 17.58 10.97
CA ALA A 294 9.65 17.15 11.51
C ALA A 294 10.82 17.88 10.86
N LEU A 295 11.90 17.99 11.61
CA LEU A 295 13.15 18.58 11.14
C LEU A 295 13.83 17.64 10.14
N GLY A 296 13.88 18.04 8.88
CA GLY A 296 14.49 17.26 7.80
C GLY A 296 16.02 17.21 7.89
N ARG A 297 16.63 16.29 7.14
CA ARG A 297 18.09 16.17 7.01
C ARG A 297 18.62 16.76 5.70
N HIS A 298 17.76 17.42 4.95
CA HIS A 298 18.06 18.08 3.69
C HIS A 298 18.18 19.59 3.91
N PRO A 299 18.93 20.31 3.07
CA PRO A 299 19.00 21.76 3.13
C PRO A 299 17.66 22.40 2.73
N ALA A 300 17.36 23.53 3.35
CA ALA A 300 16.24 24.37 2.96
C ALA A 300 16.48 25.06 1.61
N LEU A 301 15.41 25.42 0.92
CA LEU A 301 15.46 26.21 -0.33
C LEU A 301 15.17 27.70 -0.08
N VAL A 302 14.19 27.98 0.77
CA VAL A 302 13.73 29.34 1.11
C VAL A 302 13.58 29.52 2.60
N SER A 303 13.70 30.73 3.11
CA SER A 303 13.45 31.03 4.54
C SER A 303 12.00 30.81 4.92
N GLY A 304 11.72 30.65 6.23
CA GLY A 304 10.36 30.54 6.77
C GLY A 304 9.51 31.76 6.45
N ALA A 305 10.07 32.97 6.56
CA ALA A 305 9.40 34.21 6.18
C ALA A 305 8.99 34.22 4.70
N THR A 306 9.92 33.84 3.81
CA THR A 306 9.64 33.75 2.37
C THR A 306 8.56 32.71 2.07
N TRP A 307 8.65 31.54 2.68
CA TRP A 307 7.67 30.46 2.48
C TRP A 307 6.28 30.88 3.01
N ARG A 308 6.21 31.55 4.18
CA ARG A 308 4.97 32.08 4.73
C ARG A 308 4.32 33.11 3.81
N ALA A 309 5.08 34.07 3.30
CA ALA A 309 4.57 35.05 2.31
C ALA A 309 3.94 34.37 1.10
N VAL A 310 4.56 33.27 0.62
CA VAL A 310 3.98 32.44 -0.48
C VAL A 310 2.65 31.81 -0.04
N GLN A 311 2.51 31.34 1.20
CA GLN A 311 1.25 30.75 1.68
C GLN A 311 0.13 31.80 1.78
N GLU A 312 0.45 33.01 2.25
CA GLU A 312 -0.48 34.13 2.32
C GLU A 312 -1.03 34.48 0.92
N LEU A 313 -0.18 34.56 -0.09
CA LEU A 313 -0.58 34.80 -1.48
C LEU A 313 -1.37 33.64 -2.11
N LEU A 314 -1.19 32.40 -1.67
CA LEU A 314 -1.92 31.22 -2.15
C LEU A 314 -3.30 31.05 -1.51
N THR A 315 -3.51 31.67 -0.35
CA THR A 315 -4.79 31.67 0.34
C THR A 315 -5.57 32.90 -0.15
N PRO A 316 -6.66 32.74 -0.90
CA PRO A 316 -7.49 33.91 -1.25
C PRO A 316 -8.05 34.52 0.03
N ASP A 317 -7.99 35.85 0.13
CA ASP A 317 -8.72 36.60 1.16
C ASP A 317 -10.16 36.07 1.22
N ARG A 318 -10.63 35.72 2.44
CA ARG A 318 -12.02 35.33 2.70
C ARG A 318 -12.94 36.52 2.65
#